data_27e4eb31f51a12cce456731edcf8ab13
#
_entry.id   27e4eb31f51a12cce456731edcf8ab13
#
_cell.length_a   1.000
_cell.length_b   1.000
_cell.length_c   1.000
_cell.angle_alpha   90.00
_cell.angle_beta   90.00
_cell.angle_gamma   90.00
#
_symmetry.space_group_name_H-M   'P 1'
#
loop_
_entity.id
_entity.type
_entity.pdbx_description
1 polymer ?
#
loop_
_entity_poly.entity_id
_entity_poly.type
_entity_poly.pdbx_seq_one_letter_code
_entity_poly.pdbx_strand_id
1 'polypeptide(L)'
;AQLVAIDSTSNHPGEDEDTDEAQSGEAQSGEAADHDHEGHEHEGHDHEHADHDHHHDMTADPHFWLDPVRMAKAATLVGDKLAEADSAHADTYKANAKALAEELTTLGDTLVTKTSTCTIKTFVTAHTAFGYLADRTGLTQVGISGLDPESSPSPARLAEIGKIVKDQGVTTIFTEALI
;
A
#
# COMPACT_ATOMS: atom_id res chain seq x y z
N ALA A 1 -20.63 -14.11 0.27
CA ALA A 1 -19.29 -14.66 0.07
C ALA A 1 -18.48 -14.27 1.31
N GLN A 2 -18.01 -15.24 2.11
CA GLN A 2 -17.09 -14.94 3.19
C GLN A 2 -15.71 -14.71 2.57
N LEU A 3 -15.20 -13.51 2.74
CA LEU A 3 -13.78 -13.23 2.51
C LEU A 3 -12.98 -14.08 3.50
N VAL A 4 -12.25 -15.06 2.99
CA VAL A 4 -11.27 -15.79 3.79
C VAL A 4 -10.12 -14.84 4.00
N ALA A 5 -9.90 -14.41 5.24
CA ALA A 5 -8.77 -13.57 5.59
C ALA A 5 -7.47 -14.30 5.27
N ILE A 6 -6.79 -13.87 4.22
CA ILE A 6 -5.39 -14.22 4.01
C ILE A 6 -4.65 -13.43 5.07
N ASP A 7 -3.88 -14.14 5.92
CA ASP A 7 -3.16 -13.57 7.04
C ASP A 7 -2.39 -12.30 6.64
N SER A 8 -2.94 -11.16 7.03
CA SER A 8 -2.38 -9.82 6.80
C SER A 8 -1.44 -9.38 7.93
N THR A 9 -1.02 -10.30 8.80
CA THR A 9 -0.08 -10.00 9.86
C THR A 9 1.35 -9.90 9.33
N SER A 10 1.61 -8.94 8.47
CA SER A 10 2.95 -8.40 8.36
C SER A 10 3.03 -7.22 9.33
N ASN A 11 4.11 -7.12 10.08
CA ASN A 11 4.44 -5.94 10.90
C ASN A 11 4.92 -4.77 10.01
N HIS A 12 4.25 -4.54 8.87
CA HIS A 12 4.53 -3.40 8.03
C HIS A 12 3.42 -2.38 8.27
N PRO A 13 3.62 -1.43 9.20
CA PRO A 13 2.77 -0.26 9.25
C PRO A 13 2.97 0.49 7.94
N GLY A 14 1.88 0.85 7.28
CA GLY A 14 1.96 1.82 6.20
C GLY A 14 2.65 3.08 6.74
N GLU A 15 3.73 3.51 6.10
CA GLU A 15 4.43 4.74 6.47
C GLU A 15 3.63 5.95 5.95
N ASP A 16 2.42 6.16 6.48
CA ASP A 16 1.62 7.35 6.25
C ASP A 16 1.65 8.22 7.51
N GLU A 17 2.83 8.78 7.84
CA GLU A 17 2.93 9.88 8.77
C GLU A 17 3.16 11.20 8.01
N ASP A 18 2.16 11.70 7.32
CA ASP A 18 2.04 13.12 6.99
C ASP A 18 1.35 13.85 8.14
N THR A 19 2.09 14.09 9.24
CA THR A 19 1.69 15.06 10.25
C THR A 19 2.08 16.46 9.77
N ASP A 20 1.17 17.12 9.05
CA ASP A 20 1.22 18.55 8.78
C ASP A 20 0.95 19.32 10.09
N GLU A 21 1.98 19.58 10.89
CA GLU A 21 1.93 20.64 11.89
C GLU A 21 2.18 21.98 11.22
N ALA A 22 1.11 22.62 10.74
CA ALA A 22 1.12 24.02 10.37
C ALA A 22 1.24 24.89 11.62
N GLN A 23 2.46 25.36 11.93
CA GLN A 23 2.67 26.42 12.90
C GLN A 23 2.08 27.73 12.39
N SER A 24 1.08 28.22 13.14
CA SER A 24 0.51 29.56 13.03
C SER A 24 1.56 30.63 13.37
N GLY A 25 1.94 31.42 12.38
CA GLY A 25 2.68 32.69 12.56
C GLY A 25 1.70 33.83 12.74
N GLU A 26 1.73 34.48 13.90
CA GLU A 26 1.06 35.74 14.21
C GLU A 26 1.62 36.87 13.35
N ALA A 27 0.74 37.68 12.77
CA ALA A 27 1.06 39.06 12.41
C ALA A 27 -0.17 39.98 12.57
N GLN A 28 0.08 41.09 13.23
CA GLN A 28 -0.83 42.09 13.79
C GLN A 28 -1.53 43.00 12.78
N SER A 29 -2.72 43.43 13.24
CA SER A 29 -3.31 44.78 13.20
C SER A 29 -3.52 45.55 11.88
N GLY A 30 -4.76 45.97 11.70
CA GLY A 30 -5.14 47.06 10.78
C GLY A 30 -6.67 47.36 10.85
N GLU A 31 -7.02 48.53 11.35
CA GLU A 31 -8.31 49.09 11.71
C GLU A 31 -9.42 49.08 10.64
N ALA A 32 -10.62 48.93 11.19
CA ALA A 32 -11.91 49.55 10.92
C ALA A 32 -12.31 50.08 9.53
N ALA A 33 -13.45 49.61 9.03
CA ALA A 33 -14.51 50.45 8.47
C ALA A 33 -15.86 49.72 8.54
N ASP A 34 -16.78 50.36 9.20
CA ASP A 34 -18.19 50.14 9.41
C ASP A 34 -18.96 50.21 8.08
N HIS A 35 -19.76 49.23 7.75
CA HIS A 35 -20.86 49.30 6.81
C HIS A 35 -22.02 48.41 7.26
N ASP A 36 -23.03 49.06 7.84
CA ASP A 36 -24.39 48.58 8.00
C ASP A 36 -24.98 48.15 6.63
N HIS A 37 -25.49 46.98 6.52
CA HIS A 37 -26.53 46.60 5.57
C HIS A 37 -27.53 45.63 6.22
N GLU A 38 -28.75 46.12 6.23
CA GLU A 38 -29.98 45.51 6.70
C GLU A 38 -30.28 44.17 6.05
N GLY A 39 -30.97 43.34 6.84
CA GLY A 39 -31.32 41.96 6.64
C GLY A 39 -32.10 41.61 5.38
N HIS A 40 -31.79 40.44 4.90
CA HIS A 40 -32.71 39.58 4.16
C HIS A 40 -32.73 38.22 4.81
N GLU A 41 -33.88 37.88 5.41
CA GLU A 41 -34.21 36.55 5.87
C GLU A 41 -34.35 35.63 4.63
N HIS A 42 -33.46 34.72 4.45
CA HIS A 42 -33.65 33.56 3.59
C HIS A 42 -33.75 32.31 4.44
N GLU A 43 -34.96 31.73 4.41
CA GLU A 43 -35.27 30.44 5.00
C GLU A 43 -34.30 29.40 4.48
N GLY A 44 -33.64 28.70 5.45
CA GLY A 44 -32.68 27.67 5.19
C GLY A 44 -33.32 26.43 4.57
N HIS A 45 -32.81 26.04 3.44
CA HIS A 45 -32.90 24.64 3.01
C HIS A 45 -31.59 23.97 3.46
N ASP A 46 -31.67 23.23 4.57
CA ASP A 46 -30.65 22.26 4.98
C ASP A 46 -30.60 21.14 3.94
N HIS A 47 -29.68 21.26 2.99
CA HIS A 47 -29.22 20.12 2.25
C HIS A 47 -28.09 19.51 3.04
N GLU A 48 -28.41 18.49 3.84
CA GLU A 48 -27.43 17.55 4.36
C GLU A 48 -26.71 16.88 3.17
N HIS A 49 -25.64 17.48 2.70
CA HIS A 49 -24.65 16.77 1.90
C HIS A 49 -23.95 15.81 2.85
N ALA A 50 -24.42 14.57 2.88
CA ALA A 50 -23.62 13.49 3.40
C ALA A 50 -22.40 13.37 2.49
N ASP A 51 -21.33 14.05 2.83
CA ASP A 51 -20.00 13.78 2.32
C ASP A 51 -19.66 12.35 2.73
N HIS A 52 -19.89 11.44 1.81
CA HIS A 52 -19.34 10.09 1.89
C HIS A 52 -17.85 10.21 1.54
N ASP A 53 -17.08 10.74 2.48
CA ASP A 53 -15.64 10.54 2.51
C ASP A 53 -15.39 9.04 2.67
N HIS A 54 -15.26 8.37 1.54
CA HIS A 54 -14.69 7.02 1.49
C HIS A 54 -13.18 7.16 1.74
N HIS A 55 -12.78 7.56 2.95
CA HIS A 55 -11.47 7.27 3.44
C HIS A 55 -11.38 5.75 3.51
N HIS A 56 -10.84 5.15 2.47
CA HIS A 56 -10.32 3.80 2.55
C HIS A 56 -9.11 3.87 3.47
N ASP A 57 -9.38 3.75 4.77
CA ASP A 57 -8.38 3.53 5.79
C ASP A 57 -7.71 2.19 5.46
N MET A 58 -6.67 2.24 4.63
CA MET A 58 -5.88 1.08 4.23
C MET A 58 -4.98 0.69 5.41
N THR A 59 -5.61 0.16 6.47
CA THR A 59 -4.92 -0.30 7.67
C THR A 59 -4.08 -1.55 7.42
N ALA A 60 -4.21 -2.19 6.26
CA ALA A 60 -3.47 -3.38 5.88
C ALA A 60 -2.95 -3.26 4.44
N ASP A 61 -1.69 -3.64 4.23
CA ASP A 61 -1.10 -3.72 2.89
C ASP A 61 -1.83 -4.76 2.03
N PRO A 62 -2.45 -4.37 0.90
CA PRO A 62 -3.18 -5.29 0.03
C PRO A 62 -2.27 -6.16 -0.85
N HIS A 63 -0.98 -5.84 -1.00
CA HIS A 63 -0.07 -6.39 -2.02
C HIS A 63 0.46 -7.81 -1.71
N PHE A 64 -0.34 -8.65 -1.03
CA PHE A 64 0.06 -9.98 -0.59
C PHE A 64 0.53 -10.89 -1.74
N TRP A 65 0.05 -10.66 -2.97
CA TRP A 65 0.39 -11.47 -4.15
C TRP A 65 1.84 -11.30 -4.61
N LEU A 66 2.53 -10.26 -4.15
CA LEU A 66 3.95 -10.04 -4.42
C LEU A 66 4.87 -10.88 -3.50
N ASP A 67 4.33 -11.53 -2.48
CA ASP A 67 5.01 -12.61 -1.76
C ASP A 67 4.57 -13.97 -2.36
N PRO A 68 5.46 -14.71 -3.04
CA PRO A 68 5.08 -15.97 -3.68
C PRO A 68 4.46 -16.99 -2.74
N VAL A 69 4.89 -17.06 -1.48
CA VAL A 69 4.34 -18.02 -0.52
C VAL A 69 2.95 -17.62 -0.03
N ARG A 70 2.66 -16.31 0.08
CA ARG A 70 1.30 -15.82 0.34
C ARG A 70 0.39 -16.10 -0.87
N MET A 71 0.90 -15.86 -2.07
CA MET A 71 0.17 -16.19 -3.31
C MET A 71 -0.08 -17.70 -3.46
N ALA A 72 0.84 -18.57 -3.02
CA ALA A 72 0.64 -20.01 -2.98
C ALA A 72 -0.55 -20.42 -2.08
N LYS A 73 -0.69 -19.77 -0.92
CA LYS A 73 -1.86 -19.97 -0.05
C LYS A 73 -3.16 -19.52 -0.73
N ALA A 74 -3.14 -18.38 -1.41
CA ALA A 74 -4.29 -17.89 -2.16
C ALA A 74 -4.67 -18.86 -3.29
N ALA A 75 -3.71 -19.37 -4.05
CA ALA A 75 -3.95 -20.35 -5.11
C ALA A 75 -4.63 -21.62 -4.56
N THR A 76 -4.18 -22.12 -3.42
CA THR A 76 -4.81 -23.30 -2.76
C THR A 76 -6.25 -23.01 -2.37
N LEU A 77 -6.51 -21.86 -1.73
CA LEU A 77 -7.87 -21.46 -1.34
C LEU A 77 -8.81 -21.32 -2.55
N VAL A 78 -8.32 -20.73 -3.64
CA VAL A 78 -9.10 -20.62 -4.89
C VAL A 78 -9.41 -22.00 -5.47
N GLY A 79 -8.44 -22.90 -5.51
CA GLY A 79 -8.62 -24.27 -5.97
C GLY A 79 -9.66 -25.04 -5.16
N ASP A 80 -9.64 -24.91 -3.84
CA ASP A 80 -10.62 -25.53 -2.96
C ASP A 80 -12.03 -24.96 -3.19
N LYS A 81 -12.16 -23.64 -3.35
CA LYS A 81 -13.47 -22.99 -3.62
C LYS A 81 -14.02 -23.36 -5.01
N LEU A 82 -13.17 -23.50 -6.02
CA LEU A 82 -13.59 -23.99 -7.33
C LEU A 82 -14.05 -25.45 -7.25
N ALA A 83 -13.34 -26.29 -6.51
CA ALA A 83 -13.70 -27.69 -6.30
C ALA A 83 -15.04 -27.86 -5.54
N GLU A 84 -15.34 -26.96 -4.59
CA GLU A 84 -16.66 -26.90 -3.92
C GLU A 84 -17.76 -26.49 -4.88
N ALA A 85 -17.52 -25.52 -5.75
CA ALA A 85 -18.50 -24.95 -6.68
C ALA A 85 -18.80 -25.90 -7.86
N ASP A 86 -17.79 -26.61 -8.34
CA ASP A 86 -17.87 -27.55 -9.48
C ASP A 86 -17.22 -28.88 -9.09
N SER A 87 -18.01 -29.71 -8.43
CA SER A 87 -17.57 -31.01 -7.94
C SER A 87 -17.20 -31.99 -9.06
N ALA A 88 -17.71 -31.80 -10.28
CA ALA A 88 -17.40 -32.65 -11.41
C ALA A 88 -15.94 -32.54 -11.85
N HIS A 89 -15.30 -31.41 -11.60
CA HIS A 89 -13.90 -31.13 -11.94
C HIS A 89 -13.02 -30.89 -10.70
N ALA A 90 -13.49 -31.24 -9.52
CA ALA A 90 -12.83 -30.95 -8.24
C ALA A 90 -11.36 -31.39 -8.18
N ASP A 91 -11.06 -32.60 -8.66
CA ASP A 91 -9.70 -33.15 -8.66
C ASP A 91 -8.75 -32.34 -9.57
N THR A 92 -9.28 -31.84 -10.70
CA THR A 92 -8.51 -31.01 -11.62
C THR A 92 -8.16 -29.67 -10.99
N TYR A 93 -9.13 -29.00 -10.34
CA TYR A 93 -8.89 -27.73 -9.66
C TYR A 93 -7.87 -27.87 -8.54
N LYS A 94 -7.99 -28.90 -7.71
CA LYS A 94 -7.04 -29.17 -6.61
C LYS A 94 -5.64 -29.49 -7.12
N ALA A 95 -5.55 -30.31 -8.19
CA ALA A 95 -4.25 -30.66 -8.77
C ALA A 95 -3.54 -29.43 -9.35
N ASN A 96 -4.26 -28.58 -10.07
CA ASN A 96 -3.70 -27.36 -10.65
C ASN A 96 -3.29 -26.36 -9.56
N ALA A 97 -4.13 -26.16 -8.54
CA ALA A 97 -3.81 -25.28 -7.43
C ALA A 97 -2.59 -25.75 -6.65
N LYS A 98 -2.46 -27.08 -6.43
CA LYS A 98 -1.30 -27.68 -5.77
C LYS A 98 -0.03 -27.44 -6.59
N ALA A 99 -0.06 -27.72 -7.90
CA ALA A 99 1.10 -27.51 -8.77
C ALA A 99 1.55 -26.04 -8.76
N LEU A 100 0.62 -25.09 -8.91
CA LEU A 100 0.93 -23.67 -8.83
C LEU A 100 1.50 -23.28 -7.47
N ALA A 101 0.95 -23.78 -6.37
CA ALA A 101 1.43 -23.48 -5.02
C ALA A 101 2.86 -24.02 -4.80
N GLU A 102 3.22 -25.17 -5.36
CA GLU A 102 4.58 -25.73 -5.32
C GLU A 102 5.58 -24.87 -6.11
N GLU A 103 5.19 -24.42 -7.31
CA GLU A 103 6.01 -23.50 -8.13
C GLU A 103 6.24 -22.16 -7.41
N LEU A 104 5.19 -21.56 -6.85
CA LEU A 104 5.28 -20.31 -6.10
C LEU A 104 6.15 -20.45 -4.84
N THR A 105 6.04 -21.56 -4.13
CA THR A 105 6.89 -21.84 -2.96
C THR A 105 8.36 -21.92 -3.36
N THR A 106 8.66 -22.65 -4.45
CA THR A 106 10.00 -22.75 -5.01
C THR A 106 10.56 -21.40 -5.44
N LEU A 107 9.70 -20.55 -6.03
CA LEU A 107 10.07 -19.17 -6.37
C LEU A 107 10.43 -18.37 -5.12
N GLY A 108 9.63 -18.47 -4.05
CA GLY A 108 9.90 -17.81 -2.78
C GLY A 108 11.26 -18.20 -2.19
N ASP A 109 11.58 -19.50 -2.16
CA ASP A 109 12.87 -20.01 -1.68
C ASP A 109 14.04 -19.51 -2.56
N THR A 110 13.82 -19.46 -3.87
CA THR A 110 14.79 -18.92 -4.83
C THR A 110 15.08 -17.44 -4.58
N LEU A 111 14.05 -16.65 -4.33
CA LEU A 111 14.20 -15.23 -4.01
C LEU A 111 14.99 -15.03 -2.73
N VAL A 112 14.66 -15.75 -1.65
CA VAL A 112 15.42 -15.70 -0.38
C VAL A 112 16.89 -16.05 -0.63
N THR A 113 17.15 -17.13 -1.36
CA THR A 113 18.52 -17.58 -1.65
C THR A 113 19.31 -16.53 -2.43
N LYS A 114 18.70 -15.99 -3.49
CA LYS A 114 19.38 -14.99 -4.35
C LYS A 114 19.62 -13.65 -3.66
N THR A 115 18.69 -13.22 -2.81
CA THR A 115 18.81 -11.93 -2.11
C THR A 115 19.68 -12.01 -0.86
N SER A 116 19.93 -13.21 -0.32
CA SER A 116 20.78 -13.41 0.85
C SER A 116 22.19 -12.81 0.70
N THR A 117 22.73 -12.84 -0.52
CA THR A 117 24.09 -12.36 -0.86
C THR A 117 24.12 -10.89 -1.29
N CYS A 118 22.99 -10.19 -1.35
CA CYS A 118 22.96 -8.77 -1.69
C CYS A 118 23.71 -7.96 -0.63
N THR A 119 24.63 -7.12 -1.05
CA THR A 119 25.37 -6.20 -0.16
C THR A 119 24.54 -4.99 0.21
N ILE A 120 23.74 -4.49 -0.74
CA ILE A 120 22.76 -3.43 -0.51
C ILE A 120 21.43 -4.11 -0.16
N LYS A 121 20.93 -3.88 1.04
CA LYS A 121 19.70 -4.49 1.52
C LYS A 121 18.47 -3.60 1.29
N THR A 122 18.69 -2.33 0.96
CA THR A 122 17.62 -1.37 0.70
C THR A 122 17.38 -1.24 -0.80
N PHE A 123 16.11 -1.26 -1.20
CA PHE A 123 15.68 -0.98 -2.57
C PHE A 123 14.56 0.06 -2.57
N VAL A 124 14.53 0.89 -3.60
CA VAL A 124 13.56 1.99 -3.74
C VAL A 124 12.60 1.67 -4.88
N THR A 125 11.32 1.87 -4.65
CA THR A 125 10.22 1.60 -5.59
C THR A 125 9.34 2.83 -5.80
N ALA A 126 8.55 2.87 -6.87
CA ALA A 126 7.61 3.96 -7.14
C ALA A 126 6.57 4.10 -6.03
N HIS A 127 5.99 2.99 -5.56
CA HIS A 127 5.09 2.97 -4.40
C HIS A 127 5.41 1.78 -3.47
N THR A 128 4.77 1.74 -2.30
CA THR A 128 5.05 0.75 -1.24
C THR A 128 4.26 -0.54 -1.49
N ALA A 129 4.58 -1.29 -2.55
CA ALA A 129 3.88 -2.53 -2.89
C ALA A 129 4.61 -3.82 -2.46
N PHE A 130 5.89 -3.76 -2.16
CA PHE A 130 6.74 -4.93 -1.99
C PHE A 130 7.08 -5.26 -0.53
N GLY A 131 6.28 -4.75 0.42
CA GLY A 131 6.51 -4.95 1.86
C GLY A 131 6.62 -6.42 2.24
N TYR A 132 5.66 -7.26 1.82
CA TYR A 132 5.68 -8.70 2.10
C TYR A 132 6.87 -9.45 1.46
N LEU A 133 7.30 -9.00 0.28
CA LEU A 133 8.49 -9.55 -0.36
C LEU A 133 9.76 -9.14 0.38
N ALA A 134 9.84 -7.90 0.83
CA ALA A 134 10.94 -7.37 1.63
C ALA A 134 11.09 -8.18 2.93
N ASP A 135 9.99 -8.38 3.68
CA ASP A 135 9.96 -9.19 4.89
C ASP A 135 10.48 -10.61 4.66
N ARG A 136 10.00 -11.27 3.60
CA ARG A 136 10.42 -12.61 3.26
C ARG A 136 11.90 -12.72 2.95
N THR A 137 12.45 -11.74 2.26
CA THR A 137 13.82 -11.77 1.74
C THR A 137 14.85 -11.14 2.67
N GLY A 138 14.40 -10.51 3.76
CA GLY A 138 15.26 -9.73 4.67
C GLY A 138 15.83 -8.48 4.01
N LEU A 139 15.13 -7.94 3.00
CA LEU A 139 15.41 -6.65 2.40
C LEU A 139 14.56 -5.56 3.04
N THR A 140 14.91 -4.31 2.78
CA THR A 140 14.15 -3.14 3.21
C THR A 140 13.63 -2.39 1.98
N GLN A 141 12.31 -2.26 1.88
CA GLN A 141 11.69 -1.44 0.85
C GLN A 141 11.59 0.01 1.32
N VAL A 142 11.80 0.93 0.38
CA VAL A 142 11.48 2.35 0.53
C VAL A 142 10.62 2.76 -0.66
N GLY A 143 9.33 3.05 -0.43
CA GLY A 143 8.44 3.58 -1.46
C GLY A 143 8.62 5.09 -1.63
N ILE A 144 8.56 5.57 -2.87
CA ILE A 144 8.49 7.01 -3.14
C ILE A 144 7.13 7.53 -2.74
N SER A 145 6.05 6.84 -3.18
CA SER A 145 4.69 7.02 -2.69
C SER A 145 4.37 5.98 -1.62
N GLY A 146 3.28 6.17 -0.87
CA GLY A 146 2.74 5.21 0.09
C GLY A 146 2.16 3.95 -0.56
N LEU A 147 1.18 3.33 0.09
CA LEU A 147 0.47 2.14 -0.45
C LEU A 147 -0.37 2.48 -1.69
N ASP A 148 -0.84 3.73 -1.79
CA ASP A 148 -1.56 4.21 -2.95
C ASP A 148 -0.58 4.74 -4.02
N PRO A 149 -0.52 4.11 -5.21
CA PRO A 149 0.38 4.53 -6.29
C PRO A 149 0.02 5.89 -6.88
N GLU A 150 -1.23 6.37 -6.72
CA GLU A 150 -1.69 7.65 -7.25
C GLU A 150 -1.36 8.82 -6.33
N SER A 151 -0.95 8.55 -5.09
CA SER A 151 -0.55 9.59 -4.15
C SER A 151 0.77 10.26 -4.59
N SER A 152 0.81 11.59 -4.52
CA SER A 152 2.02 12.35 -4.84
C SER A 152 2.90 12.51 -3.60
N PRO A 153 4.19 12.15 -3.67
CA PRO A 153 5.10 12.32 -2.54
C PRO A 153 5.33 13.81 -2.22
N SER A 154 5.38 14.14 -0.94
CA SER A 154 5.73 15.49 -0.51
C SER A 154 7.19 15.85 -0.82
N PRO A 155 7.55 17.15 -0.95
CA PRO A 155 8.95 17.56 -1.10
C PRO A 155 9.85 17.07 0.05
N ALA A 156 9.32 17.00 1.27
CA ALA A 156 10.03 16.48 2.43
C ALA A 156 10.34 14.98 2.27
N ARG A 157 9.37 14.18 1.81
CA ARG A 157 9.56 12.76 1.52
C ARG A 157 10.63 12.54 0.44
N LEU A 158 10.60 13.31 -0.64
CA LEU A 158 11.62 13.22 -1.70
C LEU A 158 13.04 13.54 -1.17
N ALA A 159 13.16 14.52 -0.28
CA ALA A 159 14.44 14.86 0.34
C ALA A 159 14.94 13.74 1.26
N GLU A 160 14.05 13.12 2.04
CA GLU A 160 14.35 11.96 2.89
C GLU A 160 14.82 10.76 2.05
N ILE A 161 14.09 10.40 0.99
CA ILE A 161 14.49 9.32 0.09
C ILE A 161 15.85 9.58 -0.53
N GLY A 162 16.12 10.83 -0.97
CA GLY A 162 17.43 11.23 -1.49
C GLY A 162 18.56 11.00 -0.47
N LYS A 163 18.29 11.23 0.82
CA LYS A 163 19.24 10.92 1.90
C LYS A 163 19.42 9.41 2.05
N ILE A 164 18.32 8.63 2.10
CA ILE A 164 18.38 7.16 2.22
C ILE A 164 19.18 6.56 1.06
N VAL A 165 18.88 6.96 -0.18
CA VAL A 165 19.59 6.52 -1.39
C VAL A 165 21.10 6.72 -1.25
N LYS A 166 21.50 7.90 -0.78
CA LYS A 166 22.91 8.22 -0.58
C LYS A 166 23.54 7.42 0.55
N ASP A 167 22.90 7.37 1.71
CA ASP A 167 23.44 6.77 2.92
C ASP A 167 23.52 5.23 2.81
N GLN A 168 22.57 4.60 2.12
CA GLN A 168 22.49 3.16 1.91
C GLN A 168 23.20 2.69 0.62
N GLY A 169 23.71 3.61 -0.18
CA GLY A 169 24.41 3.29 -1.43
C GLY A 169 23.48 2.69 -2.50
N VAL A 170 22.20 3.03 -2.48
CA VAL A 170 21.22 2.54 -3.47
C VAL A 170 21.59 3.09 -4.85
N THR A 171 21.71 2.19 -5.83
CA THR A 171 22.09 2.53 -7.20
C THR A 171 20.96 2.44 -8.22
N THR A 172 19.82 1.87 -7.81
CA THR A 172 18.69 1.59 -8.72
C THR A 172 17.37 1.94 -8.04
N ILE A 173 16.52 2.65 -8.76
CA ILE A 173 15.13 2.91 -8.38
C ILE A 173 14.27 2.10 -9.34
N PHE A 174 13.35 1.30 -8.79
CA PHE A 174 12.42 0.49 -9.58
C PHE A 174 11.14 1.30 -9.82
N THR A 175 10.78 1.45 -11.08
CA THR A 175 9.55 2.12 -11.49
C THR A 175 8.61 1.11 -12.14
N GLU A 176 7.32 1.38 -12.06
CA GLU A 176 6.29 0.59 -12.72
C GLU A 176 5.98 1.22 -14.06
N ALA A 177 5.82 0.38 -15.08
CA ALA A 177 5.25 0.82 -16.33
C ALA A 177 3.72 0.63 -16.23
N LEU A 178 2.97 1.72 -16.38
CA LEU A 178 1.53 1.62 -16.63
C LEU A 178 1.34 0.94 -17.99
N ILE A 179 0.65 -0.18 -17.99
CA ILE A 179 0.28 -0.93 -19.21
C ILE A 179 -1.06 -0.39 -19.72
#